data_2eb405c64d60417a2c593fd123bfc72b
#
_entry.id   2eb405c64d60417a2c593fd123bfc72b
#
_cell.length_a   1.000
_cell.length_b   1.000
_cell.length_c   1.000
_cell.angle_alpha   90.00
_cell.angle_beta   90.00
_cell.angle_gamma   90.00
#
_symmetry.space_group_name_H-M   'P 1'
#
loop_
_entity.id
_entity.type
_entity.pdbx_description
1 polymer ?
#
loop_
_entity_poly.entity_id
_entity_poly.type
_entity_poly.pdbx_seq_one_letter_code
_entity_poly.pdbx_strand_id
1 'polypeptide(L)'
;MVMMKIDIDEIKSSNIAGITFTAEKNNDDFVSHGSVTGELLVEYSTGDVYRYFDVHFAAFLNIFAGPSVGSNVFKSLKTYRYEKVYNGV
;
A
#
# COMPACT_ATOMS: atom_id res chain seq x y z
N MET A 1 -15.52 15.18 4.72
CA MET A 1 -14.33 14.31 4.64
C MET A 1 -14.64 13.12 3.73
N VAL A 2 -13.74 12.81 2.83
CA VAL A 2 -13.92 11.74 1.86
C VAL A 2 -12.92 10.62 2.13
N MET A 3 -13.39 9.38 2.09
CA MET A 3 -12.55 8.20 2.23
C MET A 3 -12.15 7.70 0.85
N MET A 4 -10.85 7.53 0.62
CA MET A 4 -10.33 6.89 -0.58
C MET A 4 -9.83 5.50 -0.22
N LYS A 5 -10.30 4.49 -0.96
CA LYS A 5 -9.86 3.11 -0.78
C LYS A 5 -9.58 2.50 -2.14
N ILE A 6 -8.39 1.97 -2.30
CA ILE A 6 -7.95 1.31 -3.53
C ILE A 6 -7.50 -0.08 -3.18
N ASP A 7 -8.22 -1.09 -3.67
CA ASP A 7 -7.88 -2.50 -3.49
C ASP A 7 -7.35 -3.06 -4.81
N ILE A 8 -6.16 -3.65 -4.75
CA ILE A 8 -5.56 -4.31 -5.91
C ILE A 8 -5.24 -5.74 -5.52
N ASP A 9 -5.97 -6.68 -6.09
CA ASP A 9 -5.85 -8.11 -5.78
C ASP A 9 -5.37 -8.96 -6.95
N GLU A 10 -5.30 -8.39 -8.16
CA GLU A 10 -4.76 -9.07 -9.33
C GLU A 10 -3.32 -8.63 -9.57
N ILE A 11 -2.42 -9.15 -8.74
CA ILE A 11 -1.02 -8.75 -8.78
C ILE A 11 -0.18 -9.91 -9.33
N LYS A 12 0.61 -9.61 -10.37
CA LYS A 12 1.55 -10.57 -10.93
C LYS A 12 2.80 -10.63 -10.07
N SER A 13 2.70 -11.33 -8.95
CA SER A 13 3.80 -11.53 -8.03
C SER A 13 3.63 -12.89 -7.36
N SER A 14 4.74 -13.63 -7.22
CA SER A 14 4.72 -14.90 -6.50
C SER A 14 4.58 -14.72 -4.99
N ASN A 15 4.88 -13.52 -4.48
CA ASN A 15 4.93 -13.25 -3.05
C ASN A 15 3.78 -12.39 -2.53
N ILE A 16 3.20 -11.55 -3.38
CA ILE A 16 2.17 -10.58 -2.97
C ILE A 16 0.82 -10.99 -3.54
N ALA A 17 -0.16 -11.16 -2.66
CA ALA A 17 -1.53 -11.53 -3.05
C ALA A 17 -2.43 -10.31 -3.24
N GLY A 18 -2.21 -9.25 -2.46
CA GLY A 18 -3.05 -8.05 -2.57
C GLY A 18 -2.45 -6.85 -1.88
N ILE A 19 -2.84 -5.66 -2.31
CA ILE A 19 -2.42 -4.39 -1.71
C ILE A 19 -3.65 -3.49 -1.64
N THR A 20 -3.87 -2.89 -0.45
CA THR A 20 -4.99 -1.98 -0.23
C THR A 20 -4.46 -0.67 0.35
N PHE A 21 -4.77 0.44 -0.31
CA PHE A 21 -4.45 1.78 0.18
C PHE A 21 -5.72 2.47 0.63
N THR A 22 -5.73 2.98 1.86
CA THR A 22 -6.88 3.66 2.45
C THR A 22 -6.44 5.00 3.03
N ALA A 23 -7.09 6.08 2.63
CA ALA A 23 -6.79 7.41 3.12
C ALA A 23 -8.06 8.22 3.33
N GLU A 24 -8.10 9.02 4.40
CA GLU A 24 -9.16 9.99 4.64
C GLU A 24 -8.67 11.36 4.21
N LYS A 25 -9.54 12.12 3.55
CA LYS A 25 -9.19 13.43 3.02
C LYS A 25 -10.31 14.42 3.05
N ASN A 26 -9.94 15.70 3.06
CA ASN A 26 -10.83 16.78 2.68
C ASN A 26 -10.87 16.89 1.15
N ASN A 27 -11.92 17.51 0.62
CA ASN A 27 -12.06 17.67 -0.84
C ASN A 27 -10.87 18.40 -1.46
N ASP A 28 -10.27 19.33 -0.74
CA ASP A 28 -9.14 20.11 -1.23
C ASP A 28 -7.90 19.26 -1.45
N ASP A 29 -7.77 18.14 -0.75
CA ASP A 29 -6.61 17.26 -0.83
C ASP A 29 -6.57 16.49 -2.17
N PHE A 30 -7.68 16.39 -2.88
CA PHE A 30 -7.70 15.76 -4.20
C PHE A 30 -6.94 16.54 -5.25
N VAL A 31 -6.67 17.80 -5.01
CA VAL A 31 -5.91 18.65 -5.94
C VAL A 31 -4.43 18.33 -5.91
N SER A 32 -3.94 17.79 -4.79
CA SER A 32 -2.50 17.53 -4.58
C SER A 32 -2.28 16.11 -4.10
N HIS A 33 -2.29 15.16 -5.05
CA HIS A 33 -2.14 13.73 -4.73
C HIS A 33 -0.82 13.39 -4.04
N GLY A 34 0.25 14.14 -4.31
CA GLY A 34 1.55 13.86 -3.74
C GLY A 34 1.64 14.09 -2.24
N SER A 35 0.74 14.91 -1.67
CA SER A 35 0.72 15.19 -0.22
C SER A 35 -0.20 14.26 0.55
N VAL A 36 -0.88 13.35 -0.14
CA VAL A 36 -1.81 12.43 0.48
C VAL A 36 -1.08 11.30 1.17
N THR A 37 -1.41 11.05 2.43
CA THR A 37 -0.90 9.89 3.16
C THR A 37 -2.05 9.03 3.66
N GLY A 38 -1.78 7.73 3.81
CA GLY A 38 -2.78 6.79 4.27
C GLY A 38 -2.17 5.51 4.79
N GLU A 39 -3.02 4.56 5.14
CA GLU A 39 -2.59 3.23 5.52
C GLU A 39 -2.49 2.34 4.30
N LEU A 40 -1.43 1.53 4.27
CA LEU A 40 -1.24 0.55 3.21
C LEU A 40 -1.22 -0.84 3.84
N LEU A 41 -2.12 -1.72 3.39
CA LEU A 41 -2.11 -3.12 3.76
C LEU A 41 -1.49 -3.92 2.63
N VAL A 42 -0.52 -4.76 2.98
CA VAL A 42 0.11 -5.69 2.04
C VAL A 42 -0.21 -7.10 2.49
N GLU A 43 -0.92 -7.84 1.65
CA GLU A 43 -1.21 -9.25 1.88
C GLU A 43 -0.25 -10.09 1.07
N TYR A 44 0.51 -10.94 1.75
CA TYR A 44 1.44 -11.85 1.11
C TYR A 44 0.73 -13.17 0.77
N SER A 45 1.26 -13.89 -0.21
CA SER A 45 0.68 -15.16 -0.64
C SER A 45 0.72 -16.24 0.44
N THR A 46 1.53 -16.06 1.47
CA THR A 46 1.54 -16.91 2.67
C THR A 46 0.33 -16.67 3.58
N GLY A 47 -0.43 -15.60 3.34
CA GLY A 47 -1.54 -15.19 4.21
C GLY A 47 -1.17 -14.13 5.24
N ASP A 48 0.12 -13.82 5.40
CA ASP A 48 0.54 -12.76 6.30
C ASP A 48 0.08 -11.41 5.77
N VAL A 49 -0.37 -10.54 6.68
CA VAL A 49 -0.82 -9.19 6.34
C VAL A 49 -0.05 -8.18 7.17
N TYR A 50 0.53 -7.20 6.51
CA TYR A 50 1.26 -6.11 7.16
C TYR A 50 0.56 -4.79 6.89
N ARG A 51 0.48 -3.93 7.92
CA ARG A 51 -0.04 -2.57 7.81
C ARG A 51 1.11 -1.59 7.88
N TYR A 52 1.20 -0.70 6.88
CA TYR A 52 2.18 0.39 6.87
C TYR A 52 1.48 1.71 7.13
N PHE A 53 2.11 2.57 7.95
CA PHE A 53 1.49 3.81 8.42
C PHE A 53 2.05 5.02 7.68
N ASP A 54 1.18 6.02 7.48
CA ASP A 54 1.54 7.31 6.90
C ASP A 54 2.25 7.18 5.55
N VAL A 55 1.76 6.28 4.71
CA VAL A 55 2.34 6.02 3.40
C VAL A 55 1.86 7.09 2.42
N HIS A 56 2.80 7.73 1.73
CA HIS A 56 2.46 8.69 0.68
C HIS A 56 1.84 7.97 -0.52
N PHE A 57 0.85 8.61 -1.13
CA PHE A 57 0.21 8.06 -2.32
C PHE A 57 1.23 7.79 -3.44
N ALA A 58 2.23 8.67 -3.58
CA ALA A 58 3.30 8.48 -4.56
C ALA A 58 4.07 7.17 -4.30
N ALA A 59 4.32 6.80 -3.04
CA ALA A 59 4.97 5.54 -2.72
C ALA A 59 4.11 4.34 -3.11
N PHE A 60 2.79 4.44 -2.88
CA PHE A 60 1.85 3.41 -3.31
C PHE A 60 1.90 3.21 -4.84
N LEU A 61 1.90 4.31 -5.61
CA LEU A 61 1.99 4.22 -7.07
C LEU A 61 3.32 3.62 -7.53
N ASN A 62 4.42 3.93 -6.85
CA ASN A 62 5.75 3.41 -7.18
C ASN A 62 5.85 1.89 -7.04
N ILE A 63 5.01 1.29 -6.20
CA ILE A 63 4.98 -0.17 -6.05
C ILE A 63 4.67 -0.85 -7.38
N PHE A 64 3.82 -0.22 -8.20
CA PHE A 64 3.38 -0.77 -9.47
C PHE A 64 4.20 -0.29 -10.66
N ALA A 65 5.18 0.58 -10.42
CA ALA A 65 6.07 1.09 -11.45
C ALA A 65 7.31 0.21 -11.54
N GLY A 66 7.46 -0.53 -12.60
CA GLY A 66 8.63 -1.37 -12.80
C GLY A 66 8.28 -2.86 -12.90
N PRO A 67 9.30 -3.70 -13.10
CA PRO A 67 9.09 -5.09 -13.50
C PRO A 67 8.67 -6.03 -12.37
N SER A 68 8.88 -5.66 -11.10
CA SER A 68 8.60 -6.57 -9.98
C SER A 68 7.89 -5.83 -8.85
N VAL A 69 6.62 -6.15 -8.63
CA VAL A 69 5.83 -5.60 -7.53
C VAL A 69 6.42 -6.02 -6.18
N GLY A 70 6.80 -7.28 -6.03
CA GLY A 70 7.38 -7.77 -4.78
C GLY A 70 8.64 -7.02 -4.37
N SER A 71 9.55 -6.81 -5.30
CA SER A 71 10.76 -6.03 -5.05
C SER A 71 10.45 -4.56 -4.76
N ASN A 72 9.48 -3.99 -5.47
CA ASN A 72 9.10 -2.59 -5.29
C ASN A 72 8.43 -2.34 -3.94
N VAL A 73 7.63 -3.29 -3.44
CA VAL A 73 7.04 -3.20 -2.10
C VAL A 73 8.16 -3.01 -1.07
N PHE A 74 9.18 -3.86 -1.11
CA PHE A 74 10.29 -3.77 -0.18
C PHE A 74 11.01 -2.43 -0.30
N LYS A 75 11.36 -2.02 -1.52
CA LYS A 75 12.11 -0.78 -1.75
C LYS A 75 11.34 0.47 -1.37
N SER A 76 10.04 0.49 -1.68
CA SER A 76 9.21 1.68 -1.47
C SER A 76 8.79 1.84 -0.02
N LEU A 77 8.68 0.76 0.73
CA LEU A 77 8.09 0.78 2.08
C LEU A 77 9.09 0.57 3.21
N LYS A 78 10.36 0.32 2.92
CA LYS A 78 11.35 -0.04 3.94
C LYS A 78 11.58 1.04 5.00
N THR A 79 11.27 2.30 4.71
CA THR A 79 11.45 3.40 5.64
C THR A 79 10.19 3.72 6.44
N TYR A 80 9.08 3.11 6.09
CA TYR A 80 7.80 3.36 6.76
C TYR A 80 7.65 2.47 7.99
N ARG A 81 6.98 3.00 9.01
CA ARG A 81 6.60 2.21 10.17
C ARG A 81 5.52 1.21 9.77
N TYR A 82 5.61 0.01 10.30
CA TYR A 82 4.64 -1.04 9.99
C TYR A 82 4.40 -1.95 11.19
N GLU A 83 3.29 -2.70 11.13
CA GLU A 83 3.01 -3.77 12.07
C GLU A 83 2.44 -4.98 11.33
N LYS A 84 2.67 -6.16 11.87
CA LYS A 84 2.07 -7.38 11.35
C LYS A 84 0.66 -7.50 11.92
N VAL A 85 -0.35 -7.51 11.05
CA VAL A 85 -1.76 -7.49 11.45
C VAL A 85 -2.32 -8.90 11.55
N TYR A 86 -1.84 -9.80 10.71
CA TYR A 86 -2.35 -11.16 10.64
C TYR A 86 -1.25 -12.14 10.25
N ASN A 87 -1.23 -13.30 10.93
CA ASN A 87 -0.31 -14.40 10.61
C ASN A 87 -1.06 -15.43 9.78
N GLY A 88 -0.57 -15.66 8.55
CA GLY A 88 -1.10 -16.71 7.71
C GLY A 88 -0.48 -18.06 8.08
N VAL A 89 -1.14 -18.80 8.90
CA VAL A 89 -0.66 -20.10 9.30
C VAL A 89 -1.40 -21.20 8.58
#